data_18d0f2fade3389937567ff4f07e3192a
#
_entry.id   18d0f2fade3389937567ff4f07e3192a
#
_cell.length_a   1.000
_cell.length_b   1.000
_cell.length_c   1.000
_cell.angle_alpha   90.00
_cell.angle_beta   90.00
_cell.angle_gamma   90.00
#
_symmetry.space_group_name_H-M   'P 1'
#
loop_
_entity.id
_entity.type
_entity.pdbx_description
1 polymer ?
#
loop_
_entity_poly.entity_id
_entity_poly.type
_entity_poly.pdbx_seq_one_letter_code
_entity_poly.pdbx_strand_id
1 'polypeptide(L)'
;MSNILIIKHGSLGDIAQACGAIQDIFENHKNDQIYLLTTKPYFELFKKNPFIHDVILDKRLPRINLIYLYFLMRDLKKYKFSKVFDLQNSSRTNFYKKILFPNVSKEVWSSSLTTLPESENKEEFDKNSVLERFDHQLKTSMLNTSNTLKPDFSWASVDISEINNHYNLKKYILLFPFCSQHLTIKKWPYYNDLINLILDNFGDKYKIVTAPGPSEINDAKDINALALLDNGRALDISQLTSLIKNSSFV
;
A
#
# COMPACT_ATOMS: atom_id res chain seq x y z
N MET A 1 -8.98 13.47 23.45
CA MET A 1 -7.99 13.23 22.40
C MET A 1 -7.22 11.98 22.79
N SER A 2 -7.34 10.93 22.06
CA SER A 2 -6.68 9.64 22.29
C SER A 2 -5.73 9.31 21.13
N ASN A 3 -4.90 8.28 21.29
CA ASN A 3 -4.00 7.84 20.24
C ASN A 3 -4.51 6.52 19.67
N ILE A 4 -4.58 6.44 18.35
CA ILE A 4 -5.00 5.27 17.58
C ILE A 4 -3.80 4.76 16.80
N LEU A 5 -3.56 3.45 16.83
CA LEU A 5 -2.51 2.82 16.04
C LEU A 5 -3.12 2.06 14.86
N ILE A 6 -2.62 2.30 13.68
CA ILE A 6 -2.85 1.46 12.50
C ILE A 6 -1.57 0.68 12.20
N ILE A 7 -1.68 -0.60 11.88
CA ILE A 7 -0.53 -1.43 11.47
C ILE A 7 -0.71 -1.86 10.02
N LYS A 8 0.19 -1.39 9.14
CA LYS A 8 0.23 -1.78 7.73
C LYS A 8 1.66 -1.76 7.19
N HIS A 9 2.16 -2.92 6.81
CA HIS A 9 3.57 -3.10 6.43
C HIS A 9 3.83 -3.08 4.90
N GLY A 10 2.86 -3.36 4.08
CA GLY A 10 3.00 -3.49 2.60
C GLY A 10 2.67 -4.91 2.16
N SER A 11 2.64 -5.30 0.88
CA SER A 11 3.24 -4.66 -0.31
C SER A 11 2.55 -3.34 -0.76
N LEU A 12 3.03 -2.75 -1.89
CA LEU A 12 2.46 -1.49 -2.41
C LEU A 12 0.97 -1.64 -2.76
N GLY A 13 0.58 -2.72 -3.43
CA GLY A 13 -0.81 -3.01 -3.75
C GLY A 13 -1.68 -3.15 -2.49
N ASP A 14 -1.17 -3.83 -1.45
CA ASP A 14 -1.87 -3.97 -0.16
C ASP A 14 -2.01 -2.62 0.56
N ILE A 15 -1.06 -1.70 0.39
CA ILE A 15 -1.13 -0.34 0.94
C ILE A 15 -2.19 0.46 0.20
N ALA A 16 -2.19 0.43 -1.13
CA ALA A 16 -3.20 1.12 -1.93
C ALA A 16 -4.62 0.66 -1.57
N GLN A 17 -4.83 -0.65 -1.42
CA GLN A 17 -6.11 -1.21 -0.98
C GLN A 17 -6.50 -0.79 0.45
N ALA A 18 -5.53 -0.58 1.35
CA ALA A 18 -5.81 -0.17 2.72
C ALA A 18 -6.11 1.33 2.87
N CYS A 19 -5.87 2.16 1.86
CA CYS A 19 -6.04 3.61 1.98
C CYS A 19 -7.47 4.02 2.32
N GLY A 20 -8.48 3.37 1.74
CA GLY A 20 -9.87 3.64 2.10
C GLY A 20 -10.19 3.30 3.56
N ALA A 21 -9.69 2.17 4.07
CA ALA A 21 -9.83 1.80 5.47
C ALA A 21 -9.10 2.77 6.41
N ILE A 22 -7.90 3.24 6.03
CA ILE A 22 -7.16 4.27 6.78
C ILE A 22 -7.96 5.57 6.84
N GLN A 23 -8.56 5.99 5.72
CA GLN A 23 -9.40 7.19 5.66
C GLN A 23 -10.65 7.03 6.54
N ASP A 24 -11.35 5.90 6.48
CA ASP A 24 -12.54 5.66 7.33
C ASP A 24 -12.17 5.65 8.83
N ILE A 25 -11.02 5.06 9.20
CA ILE A 25 -10.52 5.15 10.59
C ILE A 25 -10.32 6.61 10.99
N PHE A 26 -9.67 7.42 10.16
CA PHE A 26 -9.48 8.85 10.43
C PHE A 26 -10.80 9.60 10.55
N GLU A 27 -11.76 9.37 9.65
CA GLU A 27 -13.05 10.06 9.65
C GLU A 27 -13.90 9.76 10.88
N ASN A 28 -13.79 8.54 11.43
CA ASN A 28 -14.44 8.15 12.68
C ASN A 28 -13.69 8.64 13.94
N HIS A 29 -12.42 9.03 13.79
CA HIS A 29 -11.53 9.42 14.89
C HIS A 29 -10.94 10.82 14.69
N LYS A 30 -11.71 11.78 14.14
CA LYS A 30 -11.23 13.14 13.78
C LYS A 30 -10.63 13.92 14.96
N ASN A 31 -11.02 13.60 16.18
CA ASN A 31 -10.52 14.23 17.39
C ASN A 31 -9.32 13.48 18.01
N ASP A 32 -8.86 12.41 17.40
CA ASP A 32 -7.79 11.55 17.88
C ASP A 32 -6.55 11.66 16.99
N GLN A 33 -5.39 11.27 17.52
CA GLN A 33 -4.14 11.22 16.76
C GLN A 33 -3.96 9.83 16.18
N ILE A 34 -3.84 9.75 14.84
CA ILE A 34 -3.65 8.50 14.12
C ILE A 34 -2.18 8.26 13.87
N TYR A 35 -1.65 7.16 14.38
CA TYR A 35 -0.28 6.71 14.17
C TYR A 35 -0.26 5.49 13.25
N LEU A 36 0.72 5.41 12.38
CA LEU A 36 0.88 4.26 11.49
C LEU A 36 2.21 3.54 11.74
N LEU A 37 2.15 2.26 12.08
CA LEU A 37 3.32 1.37 12.13
C LEU A 37 3.52 0.74 10.74
N THR A 38 4.62 1.11 10.07
CA THR A 38 4.91 0.62 8.72
C THR A 38 6.40 0.29 8.54
N THR A 39 6.78 -0.21 7.35
CA THR A 39 8.15 -0.60 7.03
C THR A 39 8.90 0.49 6.27
N LYS A 40 10.23 0.38 6.22
CA LYS A 40 11.12 1.38 5.62
C LYS A 40 10.71 1.84 4.19
N PRO A 41 10.29 0.97 3.25
CA PRO A 41 9.91 1.40 1.91
C PRO A 41 8.74 2.38 1.85
N TYR A 42 7.85 2.35 2.85
CA TYR A 42 6.62 3.16 2.88
C TYR A 42 6.63 4.26 3.94
N PHE A 43 7.70 4.35 4.73
CA PHE A 43 7.80 5.28 5.84
C PHE A 43 7.69 6.74 5.37
N GLU A 44 8.49 7.14 4.39
CA GLU A 44 8.45 8.50 3.83
C GLU A 44 7.18 8.77 3.02
N LEU A 45 6.61 7.76 2.38
CA LEU A 45 5.33 7.86 1.69
C LEU A 45 4.21 8.25 2.67
N PHE A 46 4.08 7.52 3.77
CA PHE A 46 3.01 7.76 4.73
C PHE A 46 3.16 9.04 5.56
N LYS A 47 4.34 9.61 5.67
CA LYS A 47 4.52 10.96 6.22
C LYS A 47 3.81 12.05 5.43
N LYS A 48 3.54 11.79 4.13
CA LYS A 48 2.77 12.69 3.26
C LYS A 48 1.27 12.46 3.34
N ASN A 49 0.82 11.40 4.03
CA ASN A 49 -0.59 11.04 4.11
C ASN A 49 -1.34 12.03 5.01
N PRO A 50 -2.42 12.69 4.53
CA PRO A 50 -3.13 13.72 5.29
C PRO A 50 -3.92 13.18 6.49
N PHE A 51 -4.14 11.86 6.56
CA PHE A 51 -4.90 11.20 7.62
C PHE A 51 -4.02 10.70 8.78
N ILE A 52 -2.70 10.72 8.63
CA ILE A 52 -1.74 10.18 9.59
C ILE A 52 -1.06 11.32 10.34
N HIS A 53 -1.12 11.28 11.68
CA HIS A 53 -0.46 12.26 12.55
C HIS A 53 1.06 12.02 12.58
N ASP A 54 1.48 10.76 12.76
CA ASP A 54 2.90 10.39 12.74
C ASP A 54 3.09 8.91 12.33
N VAL A 55 4.28 8.60 11.82
CA VAL A 55 4.63 7.30 11.28
C VAL A 55 5.72 6.64 12.13
N ILE A 56 5.47 5.42 12.55
CA ILE A 56 6.40 4.62 13.36
C ILE A 56 7.06 3.57 12.47
N LEU A 57 8.39 3.48 12.52
CA LEU A 57 9.15 2.53 11.70
C LEU A 57 9.25 1.15 12.36
N ASP A 58 8.69 0.13 11.70
CA ASP A 58 9.01 -1.27 11.96
C ASP A 58 10.16 -1.74 11.05
N LYS A 59 11.33 -1.98 11.62
CA LYS A 59 12.50 -2.52 10.89
C LYS A 59 12.32 -3.99 10.50
N ARG A 60 11.29 -4.67 10.99
CA ARG A 60 10.98 -6.09 10.74
C ARG A 60 12.16 -7.04 10.98
N LEU A 61 12.99 -6.77 11.96
CA LEU A 61 14.07 -7.68 12.32
C LEU A 61 13.52 -9.05 12.76
N PRO A 62 14.32 -10.12 12.77
CA PRO A 62 13.89 -11.47 13.17
C PRO A 62 13.16 -11.46 14.52
N ARG A 63 12.14 -12.30 14.68
CA ARG A 63 11.33 -12.39 15.92
C ARG A 63 12.12 -12.82 17.14
N ILE A 64 13.29 -13.43 16.94
CA ILE A 64 14.22 -13.82 18.00
C ILE A 64 15.09 -12.67 18.50
N ASN A 65 15.06 -11.51 17.81
CA ASN A 65 15.81 -10.32 18.25
C ASN A 65 15.06 -9.62 19.38
N LEU A 66 15.25 -10.09 20.62
CA LEU A 66 14.57 -9.58 21.80
C LEU A 66 14.90 -8.12 22.10
N ILE A 67 16.12 -7.70 21.81
CA ILE A 67 16.57 -6.31 21.99
C ILE A 67 15.74 -5.38 21.11
N TYR A 68 15.58 -5.74 19.85
CA TYR A 68 14.74 -4.98 18.92
C TYR A 68 13.27 -4.94 19.38
N LEU A 69 12.71 -6.08 19.77
CA LEU A 69 11.33 -6.16 20.26
C LEU A 69 11.13 -5.31 21.51
N TYR A 70 12.10 -5.32 22.43
CA TYR A 70 12.06 -4.48 23.62
C TYR A 70 12.01 -2.98 23.28
N PHE A 71 12.88 -2.52 22.36
CA PHE A 71 12.87 -1.12 21.93
C PHE A 71 11.59 -0.76 21.20
N LEU A 72 11.11 -1.61 20.30
CA LEU A 72 9.83 -1.39 19.60
C LEU A 72 8.66 -1.30 20.59
N MET A 73 8.60 -2.23 21.55
CA MET A 73 7.58 -2.21 22.62
C MET A 73 7.67 -0.93 23.45
N ARG A 74 8.87 -0.54 23.87
CA ARG A 74 9.11 0.68 24.64
C ARG A 74 8.64 1.92 23.88
N ASP A 75 8.94 1.98 22.59
CA ASP A 75 8.57 3.12 21.76
C ASP A 75 7.06 3.17 21.51
N LEU A 76 6.40 2.04 21.28
CA LEU A 76 4.94 1.98 21.13
C LEU A 76 4.20 2.31 22.44
N LYS A 77 4.72 1.88 23.61
CA LYS A 77 4.09 2.17 24.91
C LYS A 77 4.05 3.65 25.27
N LYS A 78 4.96 4.47 24.73
CA LYS A 78 4.96 5.92 24.98
C LYS A 78 3.65 6.59 24.55
N TYR A 79 3.02 6.08 23.51
CA TYR A 79 1.83 6.67 22.91
C TYR A 79 0.52 6.28 23.61
N LYS A 80 0.50 5.28 24.47
CA LYS A 80 -0.70 4.82 25.23
C LYS A 80 -1.92 4.65 24.32
N PHE A 81 -1.80 3.84 23.26
CA PHE A 81 -2.87 3.64 22.30
C PHE A 81 -4.15 3.13 22.95
N SER A 82 -5.27 3.80 22.67
CA SER A 82 -6.61 3.41 23.11
C SER A 82 -7.25 2.39 22.17
N LYS A 83 -6.84 2.36 20.88
CA LYS A 83 -7.30 1.44 19.86
C LYS A 83 -6.16 1.08 18.92
N VAL A 84 -6.16 -0.16 18.44
CA VAL A 84 -5.21 -0.66 17.45
C VAL A 84 -5.98 -1.31 16.30
N PHE A 85 -5.77 -0.86 15.09
CA PHE A 85 -6.31 -1.46 13.87
C PHE A 85 -5.19 -2.20 13.13
N ASP A 86 -5.16 -3.52 13.24
CA ASP A 86 -4.24 -4.36 12.48
C ASP A 86 -4.81 -4.64 11.08
N LEU A 87 -4.50 -3.77 10.14
CA LEU A 87 -4.84 -3.94 8.72
C LEU A 87 -3.84 -4.82 7.97
N GLN A 88 -2.75 -5.25 8.61
CA GLN A 88 -1.80 -6.19 8.04
C GLN A 88 -2.26 -7.64 8.17
N ASN A 89 -2.94 -7.99 9.27
CA ASN A 89 -3.54 -9.30 9.50
C ASN A 89 -2.59 -10.49 9.24
N SER A 90 -1.33 -10.38 9.65
CA SER A 90 -0.28 -11.35 9.39
C SER A 90 0.12 -12.14 10.63
N SER A 91 0.81 -13.27 10.43
CA SER A 91 1.41 -14.02 11.55
C SER A 91 2.38 -13.18 12.39
N ARG A 92 3.00 -12.15 11.78
CA ARG A 92 3.89 -11.22 12.49
C ARG A 92 3.11 -10.26 13.38
N THR A 93 2.02 -9.69 12.89
CA THR A 93 1.20 -8.78 13.70
C THR A 93 0.47 -9.51 14.80
N ASN A 94 0.06 -10.76 14.58
CA ASN A 94 -0.43 -11.64 15.64
C ASN A 94 0.62 -11.91 16.73
N PHE A 95 1.88 -12.08 16.33
CA PHE A 95 2.99 -12.18 17.28
C PHE A 95 3.18 -10.86 18.04
N TYR A 96 3.10 -9.70 17.36
CA TYR A 96 3.17 -8.39 18.01
C TYR A 96 2.04 -8.18 19.02
N LYS A 97 0.80 -8.56 18.69
CA LYS A 97 -0.32 -8.54 19.63
C LYS A 97 0.04 -9.25 20.95
N LYS A 98 0.62 -10.45 20.86
CA LYS A 98 0.96 -11.25 22.03
C LYS A 98 2.12 -10.68 22.86
N ILE A 99 3.15 -10.13 22.21
CA ILE A 99 4.41 -9.75 22.86
C ILE A 99 4.44 -8.25 23.20
N LEU A 100 4.00 -7.39 22.28
CA LEU A 100 4.10 -5.94 22.45
C LEU A 100 2.87 -5.35 23.15
N PHE A 101 1.73 -6.04 23.07
CA PHE A 101 0.46 -5.65 23.68
C PHE A 101 -0.13 -6.78 24.54
N PRO A 102 0.60 -7.27 25.53
CA PRO A 102 0.11 -8.36 26.38
C PRO A 102 -1.19 -7.93 27.08
N ASN A 103 -2.18 -8.83 27.14
CA ASN A 103 -3.47 -8.61 27.78
C ASN A 103 -4.36 -7.55 27.09
N VAL A 104 -4.08 -7.19 25.82
CA VAL A 104 -4.97 -6.30 25.05
C VAL A 104 -6.32 -6.98 24.80
N SER A 105 -7.42 -6.29 25.11
CA SER A 105 -8.76 -6.80 24.89
C SER A 105 -9.14 -6.78 23.39
N LYS A 106 -10.21 -7.51 23.02
CA LYS A 106 -10.74 -7.50 21.65
C LYS A 106 -11.29 -6.12 21.26
N GLU A 107 -11.78 -5.37 22.20
CA GLU A 107 -12.32 -4.03 22.00
C GLU A 107 -11.21 -3.04 21.62
N VAL A 108 -10.00 -3.24 22.12
CA VAL A 108 -8.83 -2.39 21.84
C VAL A 108 -8.11 -2.85 20.57
N TRP A 109 -8.00 -4.16 20.31
CA TRP A 109 -7.29 -4.70 19.15
C TRP A 109 -8.26 -5.23 18.10
N SER A 110 -8.40 -4.50 17.00
CA SER A 110 -9.18 -4.89 15.82
C SER A 110 -8.27 -5.56 14.78
N SER A 111 -8.60 -6.77 14.38
CA SER A 111 -7.94 -7.53 13.32
C SER A 111 -8.93 -8.51 12.69
N SER A 112 -8.61 -9.11 11.56
CA SER A 112 -9.47 -10.16 10.97
C SER A 112 -9.75 -11.32 11.94
N LEU A 113 -8.80 -11.67 12.82
CA LEU A 113 -9.00 -12.71 13.83
C LEU A 113 -9.93 -12.30 14.99
N THR A 114 -9.96 -11.03 15.36
CA THR A 114 -10.79 -10.55 16.47
C THR A 114 -12.20 -10.15 16.02
N THR A 115 -12.41 -10.04 14.73
CA THR A 115 -13.67 -9.60 14.10
C THR A 115 -14.26 -10.64 13.14
N LEU A 116 -13.81 -11.90 13.21
CA LEU A 116 -14.37 -12.97 12.39
C LEU A 116 -15.90 -13.05 12.57
N PRO A 117 -16.66 -13.26 11.48
CA PRO A 117 -18.06 -13.58 11.57
C PRO A 117 -18.31 -14.81 12.45
N GLU A 118 -19.45 -14.84 13.14
CA GLU A 118 -19.89 -16.05 13.83
C GLU A 118 -20.00 -17.18 12.80
N SER A 119 -19.54 -18.37 13.16
CA SER A 119 -19.54 -19.56 12.31
C SER A 119 -18.48 -19.62 11.19
N GLU A 120 -17.69 -18.58 10.97
CA GLU A 120 -16.59 -18.64 10.01
C GLU A 120 -15.23 -18.85 10.69
N ASN A 121 -14.36 -19.63 10.06
CA ASN A 121 -12.94 -19.67 10.40
C ASN A 121 -12.17 -18.69 9.51
N LYS A 122 -10.89 -18.47 9.85
CA LYS A 122 -10.06 -17.53 9.10
C LYS A 122 -9.86 -17.93 7.63
N GLU A 123 -9.81 -19.22 7.30
CA GLU A 123 -9.60 -19.70 5.93
C GLU A 123 -10.80 -19.38 5.03
N GLU A 124 -12.02 -19.54 5.55
CA GLU A 124 -13.23 -19.13 4.86
C GLU A 124 -13.30 -17.62 4.68
N PHE A 125 -13.05 -16.86 5.74
CA PHE A 125 -13.06 -15.41 5.69
C PHE A 125 -12.01 -14.84 4.72
N ASP A 126 -10.85 -15.47 4.62
CA ASP A 126 -9.77 -15.04 3.71
C ASP A 126 -10.09 -15.26 2.21
N LYS A 127 -11.17 -15.98 1.87
CA LYS A 127 -11.69 -16.09 0.50
C LYS A 127 -12.36 -14.81 0.00
N ASN A 128 -12.87 -14.00 0.90
CA ASN A 128 -13.42 -12.69 0.57
C ASN A 128 -12.33 -11.73 0.06
N SER A 129 -12.71 -10.74 -0.73
CA SER A 129 -11.77 -9.72 -1.19
C SER A 129 -11.14 -8.96 -0.01
N VAL A 130 -9.94 -8.43 -0.19
CA VAL A 130 -9.25 -7.65 0.87
C VAL A 130 -10.09 -6.46 1.33
N LEU A 131 -10.79 -5.78 0.41
CA LEU A 131 -11.61 -4.62 0.73
C LEU A 131 -12.83 -5.02 1.56
N GLU A 132 -13.50 -6.11 1.22
CA GLU A 132 -14.65 -6.63 2.01
C GLU A 132 -14.21 -7.06 3.41
N ARG A 133 -13.01 -7.66 3.53
CA ARG A 133 -12.45 -8.02 4.84
C ARG A 133 -12.15 -6.80 5.70
N PHE A 134 -11.63 -5.72 5.11
CA PHE A 134 -11.44 -4.45 5.83
C PHE A 134 -12.79 -3.83 6.21
N ASP A 135 -13.75 -3.80 5.30
CA ASP A 135 -15.09 -3.27 5.56
C ASP A 135 -15.76 -3.99 6.73
N HIS A 136 -15.73 -5.32 6.72
CA HIS A 136 -16.23 -6.13 7.82
C HIS A 136 -15.47 -5.85 9.13
N GLN A 137 -14.15 -5.82 9.10
CA GLN A 137 -13.31 -5.54 10.28
C GLN A 137 -13.66 -4.18 10.91
N LEU A 138 -13.82 -3.13 10.10
CA LEU A 138 -14.13 -1.80 10.59
C LEU A 138 -15.57 -1.70 11.12
N LYS A 139 -16.56 -2.25 10.41
CA LYS A 139 -17.97 -2.31 10.86
C LYS A 139 -18.11 -3.06 12.17
N THR A 140 -17.46 -4.21 12.33
CA THR A 140 -17.44 -4.97 13.59
C THR A 140 -16.74 -4.19 14.71
N SER A 141 -15.84 -3.27 14.37
CA SER A 141 -15.21 -2.32 15.30
C SER A 141 -16.06 -1.07 15.55
N MET A 142 -17.32 -1.06 15.10
CA MET A 142 -18.31 0.02 15.26
C MET A 142 -17.94 1.30 14.51
N LEU A 143 -17.22 1.20 13.39
CA LEU A 143 -16.91 2.32 12.52
C LEU A 143 -17.86 2.39 11.32
N ASN A 144 -18.18 3.61 10.88
CA ASN A 144 -18.82 3.85 9.61
C ASN A 144 -17.78 3.71 8.48
N THR A 145 -18.13 2.97 7.43
CA THR A 145 -17.25 2.79 6.26
C THR A 145 -17.91 3.39 5.02
N SER A 146 -17.22 4.32 4.39
CA SER A 146 -17.65 4.97 3.13
C SER A 146 -16.56 4.94 2.07
N ASN A 147 -15.31 4.84 2.49
CA ASN A 147 -14.13 4.88 1.62
C ASN A 147 -13.48 3.50 1.45
N THR A 148 -13.67 2.58 2.40
CA THR A 148 -12.97 1.27 2.45
C THR A 148 -13.15 0.47 1.16
N LEU A 149 -14.35 0.44 0.56
CA LEU A 149 -14.61 -0.30 -0.68
C LEU A 149 -14.20 0.45 -1.96
N LYS A 150 -13.80 1.71 -1.84
CA LYS A 150 -13.35 2.57 -2.94
C LYS A 150 -12.08 3.33 -2.53
N PRO A 151 -10.97 2.62 -2.29
CA PRO A 151 -9.75 3.24 -1.80
C PRO A 151 -9.23 4.29 -2.80
N ASP A 152 -8.90 5.48 -2.30
CA ASP A 152 -8.24 6.54 -3.07
C ASP A 152 -6.77 6.65 -2.61
N PHE A 153 -5.86 6.52 -3.56
CA PHE A 153 -4.42 6.67 -3.36
C PHE A 153 -3.88 7.99 -3.91
N SER A 154 -4.75 8.87 -4.41
CA SER A 154 -4.37 10.12 -5.09
C SER A 154 -3.61 11.12 -4.19
N TRP A 155 -3.76 11.00 -2.86
CA TRP A 155 -3.01 11.79 -1.88
C TRP A 155 -1.48 11.60 -2.00
N ALA A 156 -1.04 10.47 -2.56
CA ALA A 156 0.38 10.19 -2.77
C ALA A 156 0.96 10.89 -4.00
N SER A 157 0.13 11.50 -4.86
CA SER A 157 0.56 12.17 -6.09
C SER A 157 1.46 13.38 -5.80
N VAL A 158 2.44 13.59 -6.70
CA VAL A 158 3.34 14.76 -6.70
C VAL A 158 3.35 15.39 -8.09
N ASP A 159 3.93 16.58 -8.21
CA ASP A 159 4.19 17.16 -9.54
C ASP A 159 5.24 16.32 -10.29
N ILE A 160 4.92 15.96 -11.54
CA ILE A 160 5.80 15.24 -12.47
C ILE A 160 6.03 16.03 -13.76
N SER A 161 5.89 17.35 -13.71
CA SER A 161 6.04 18.23 -14.88
C SER A 161 7.43 18.10 -15.52
N GLU A 162 8.49 17.94 -14.74
CA GLU A 162 9.85 17.71 -15.24
C GLU A 162 9.96 16.40 -16.02
N ILE A 163 9.38 15.31 -15.54
CA ILE A 163 9.34 14.02 -16.22
C ILE A 163 8.53 14.15 -17.51
N ASN A 164 7.33 14.77 -17.43
CA ASN A 164 6.47 14.98 -18.58
C ASN A 164 7.17 15.80 -19.67
N ASN A 165 7.88 16.86 -19.30
CA ASN A 165 8.62 17.70 -20.24
C ASN A 165 9.83 16.95 -20.83
N HIS A 166 10.63 16.27 -19.99
CA HIS A 166 11.81 15.52 -20.43
C HIS A 166 11.45 14.47 -21.49
N TYR A 167 10.37 13.73 -21.27
CA TYR A 167 9.92 12.69 -22.18
C TYR A 167 8.86 13.18 -23.18
N ASN A 168 8.50 14.48 -23.18
CA ASN A 168 7.42 15.05 -23.98
C ASN A 168 6.12 14.22 -23.92
N LEU A 169 5.65 13.94 -22.69
CA LEU A 169 4.45 13.15 -22.43
C LEU A 169 3.21 14.05 -22.50
N LYS A 170 2.34 13.81 -23.49
CA LYS A 170 1.04 14.50 -23.62
C LYS A 170 -0.12 13.51 -23.40
N LYS A 171 -0.17 12.49 -24.24
CA LYS A 171 -1.11 11.36 -24.13
C LYS A 171 -0.32 10.08 -24.17
N TYR A 172 -0.50 9.22 -23.20
CA TYR A 172 0.26 7.98 -23.13
C TYR A 172 -0.56 6.83 -22.55
N ILE A 173 -0.16 5.63 -22.93
CA ILE A 173 -0.61 4.36 -22.38
C ILE A 173 0.53 3.86 -21.50
N LEU A 174 0.23 3.59 -20.22
CA LEU A 174 1.20 3.10 -19.26
C LEU A 174 1.07 1.58 -19.12
N LEU A 175 2.13 0.85 -19.43
CA LEU A 175 2.17 -0.61 -19.34
C LEU A 175 3.04 -1.06 -18.16
N PHE A 176 2.62 -2.14 -17.49
CA PHE A 176 3.36 -2.79 -16.38
C PHE A 176 3.77 -4.21 -16.78
N PRO A 177 4.81 -4.38 -17.62
CA PRO A 177 5.22 -5.69 -18.13
C PRO A 177 5.99 -6.54 -17.13
N PHE A 178 6.33 -6.01 -15.96
CA PHE A 178 7.19 -6.65 -14.98
C PHE A 178 6.41 -7.20 -13.79
N CYS A 179 7.02 -8.14 -13.08
CA CYS A 179 6.47 -8.72 -11.87
C CYS A 179 7.61 -9.08 -10.89
N SER A 180 7.24 -9.35 -9.64
CA SER A 180 8.21 -9.81 -8.63
C SER A 180 9.00 -11.04 -9.12
N GLN A 181 10.30 -11.06 -8.88
CA GLN A 181 11.21 -12.15 -9.35
C GLN A 181 10.76 -13.56 -8.93
N HIS A 182 10.06 -13.70 -7.80
CA HIS A 182 9.53 -15.00 -7.34
C HIS A 182 8.15 -15.35 -7.92
N LEU A 183 7.59 -14.50 -8.77
CA LEU A 183 6.27 -14.69 -9.39
C LEU A 183 6.33 -14.59 -10.91
N THR A 184 7.39 -15.11 -11.51
CA THR A 184 7.63 -15.07 -12.97
C THR A 184 6.48 -15.63 -13.79
N ILE A 185 5.71 -16.56 -13.22
CA ILE A 185 4.49 -17.10 -13.85
C ILE A 185 3.43 -16.02 -14.17
N LYS A 186 3.51 -14.86 -13.51
CA LYS A 186 2.63 -13.70 -13.77
C LYS A 186 3.12 -12.83 -14.93
N LYS A 187 4.34 -13.05 -15.44
CA LYS A 187 4.88 -12.27 -16.55
C LYS A 187 4.17 -12.70 -17.83
N TRP A 188 3.35 -11.77 -18.36
CA TRP A 188 2.69 -12.00 -19.64
C TRP A 188 3.71 -11.78 -20.79
N PRO A 189 3.92 -12.76 -21.71
CA PRO A 189 5.01 -12.68 -22.67
C PRO A 189 4.71 -11.81 -23.91
N TYR A 190 3.46 -11.42 -24.14
CA TYR A 190 3.01 -10.80 -25.39
C TYR A 190 2.89 -9.27 -25.33
N TYR A 191 3.66 -8.61 -24.46
CA TYR A 191 3.62 -7.13 -24.36
C TYR A 191 4.07 -6.46 -25.67
N ASN A 192 5.10 -6.95 -26.35
CA ASN A 192 5.56 -6.37 -27.61
C ASN A 192 4.54 -6.56 -28.73
N ASP A 193 3.84 -7.70 -28.76
CA ASP A 193 2.74 -7.92 -29.71
C ASP A 193 1.58 -6.96 -29.45
N LEU A 194 1.20 -6.76 -28.20
CA LEU A 194 0.21 -5.76 -27.80
C LEU A 194 0.61 -4.34 -28.22
N ILE A 195 1.87 -3.98 -28.00
CA ILE A 195 2.39 -2.66 -28.40
C ILE A 195 2.28 -2.47 -29.90
N ASN A 196 2.67 -3.45 -30.71
CA ASN A 196 2.54 -3.41 -32.16
C ASN A 196 1.06 -3.24 -32.57
N LEU A 197 0.16 -4.00 -31.96
CA LEU A 197 -1.28 -3.92 -32.22
C LEU A 197 -1.85 -2.52 -31.86
N ILE A 198 -1.38 -1.89 -30.78
CA ILE A 198 -1.79 -0.53 -30.42
C ILE A 198 -1.28 0.47 -31.44
N LEU A 199 -0.02 0.35 -31.88
CA LEU A 199 0.57 1.23 -32.87
C LEU A 199 -0.14 1.11 -34.23
N ASP A 200 -0.46 -0.10 -34.66
CA ASP A 200 -1.17 -0.35 -35.92
C ASP A 200 -2.59 0.27 -35.94
N ASN A 201 -3.28 0.27 -34.80
CA ASN A 201 -4.66 0.75 -34.72
C ASN A 201 -4.77 2.24 -34.37
N PHE A 202 -3.84 2.79 -33.60
CA PHE A 202 -3.90 4.15 -33.08
C PHE A 202 -2.76 5.05 -33.54
N GLY A 203 -1.75 4.49 -34.22
CA GLY A 203 -0.58 5.22 -34.70
C GLY A 203 0.11 6.00 -33.58
N ASP A 204 0.56 7.20 -33.90
CA ASP A 204 1.26 8.09 -32.97
C ASP A 204 0.35 8.86 -32.00
N LYS A 205 -0.93 8.48 -31.91
CA LYS A 205 -1.87 9.18 -31.02
C LYS A 205 -1.49 9.12 -29.54
N TYR A 206 -0.85 8.01 -29.14
CA TYR A 206 -0.41 7.77 -27.77
C TYR A 206 1.06 7.37 -27.75
N LYS A 207 1.83 7.91 -26.80
CA LYS A 207 3.11 7.30 -26.44
C LYS A 207 2.87 6.04 -25.61
N ILE A 208 3.58 4.98 -25.89
CA ILE A 208 3.54 3.77 -25.07
C ILE A 208 4.73 3.81 -24.13
N VAL A 209 4.47 3.78 -22.84
CA VAL A 209 5.47 3.97 -21.80
C VAL A 209 5.41 2.85 -20.76
N THR A 210 6.52 2.62 -20.10
CA THR A 210 6.62 1.74 -18.92
C THR A 210 7.41 2.45 -17.82
N ALA A 211 7.15 2.10 -16.57
CA ALA A 211 7.86 2.61 -15.40
C ALA A 211 8.49 1.43 -14.64
N PRO A 212 9.72 1.00 -15.03
CA PRO A 212 10.38 -0.14 -14.43
C PRO A 212 10.80 0.17 -12.99
N GLY A 213 10.70 -0.84 -12.12
CA GLY A 213 11.31 -0.80 -10.79
C GLY A 213 12.85 -0.84 -10.85
N PRO A 214 13.56 -0.60 -9.75
CA PRO A 214 15.03 -0.52 -9.75
C PRO A 214 15.74 -1.76 -10.31
N SER A 215 15.19 -2.95 -10.10
CA SER A 215 15.73 -4.22 -10.62
C SER A 215 15.30 -4.55 -12.04
N GLU A 216 14.37 -3.79 -12.62
CA GLU A 216 13.70 -4.07 -13.90
C GLU A 216 14.19 -3.14 -15.04
N ILE A 217 15.05 -2.16 -14.73
CA ILE A 217 15.54 -1.15 -15.71
C ILE A 217 16.23 -1.83 -16.92
N ASN A 218 16.97 -2.89 -16.68
CA ASN A 218 17.62 -3.61 -17.76
C ASN A 218 16.63 -4.42 -18.61
N ASP A 219 15.67 -5.07 -17.97
CA ASP A 219 14.62 -5.86 -18.65
C ASP A 219 13.70 -4.95 -19.48
N ALA A 220 13.57 -3.67 -19.10
CA ALA A 220 12.77 -2.71 -19.85
C ALA A 220 13.32 -2.42 -21.25
N LYS A 221 14.59 -2.72 -21.52
CA LYS A 221 15.19 -2.58 -22.86
C LYS A 221 14.63 -3.59 -23.86
N ASP A 222 14.08 -4.70 -23.40
CA ASP A 222 13.48 -5.75 -24.23
C ASP A 222 11.99 -5.48 -24.54
N ILE A 223 11.44 -4.40 -23.99
CA ILE A 223 10.05 -3.96 -24.22
C ILE A 223 10.04 -2.78 -25.20
N ASN A 224 9.25 -2.86 -26.24
CA ASN A 224 9.10 -1.82 -27.28
C ASN A 224 8.33 -0.58 -26.77
N ALA A 225 8.49 -0.24 -25.48
CA ALA A 225 7.90 0.91 -24.83
C ALA A 225 8.99 1.85 -24.30
N LEU A 226 8.68 3.15 -24.21
CA LEU A 226 9.58 4.13 -23.63
C LEU A 226 9.67 3.92 -22.11
N ALA A 227 10.84 3.53 -21.61
CA ALA A 227 11.06 3.39 -20.17
C ALA A 227 11.23 4.78 -19.52
N LEU A 228 10.35 5.10 -18.59
CA LEU A 228 10.39 6.38 -17.85
C LEU A 228 11.23 6.22 -16.58
N LEU A 229 12.23 7.09 -16.47
CA LEU A 229 13.17 7.13 -15.35
C LEU A 229 13.31 8.58 -14.88
N ASP A 230 13.60 8.76 -13.61
CA ASP A 230 14.00 10.06 -13.07
C ASP A 230 15.52 10.09 -12.89
N ASN A 231 16.21 10.90 -13.73
CA ASN A 231 17.68 10.97 -13.75
C ASN A 231 18.36 9.59 -13.80
N GLY A 232 17.84 8.67 -14.63
CA GLY A 232 18.36 7.31 -14.80
C GLY A 232 17.98 6.33 -13.69
N ARG A 233 17.13 6.73 -12.73
CA ARG A 233 16.64 5.90 -11.63
C ARG A 233 15.17 5.57 -11.82
N ALA A 234 14.73 4.46 -11.25
CA ALA A 234 13.31 4.14 -11.19
C ALA A 234 12.52 5.24 -10.48
N LEU A 235 11.31 5.50 -10.97
CA LEU A 235 10.39 6.44 -10.34
C LEU A 235 10.05 6.01 -8.90
N ASP A 236 9.90 6.98 -8.02
CA ASP A 236 9.37 6.70 -6.69
C ASP A 236 7.85 6.44 -6.74
N ILE A 237 7.29 6.00 -5.61
CA ILE A 237 5.86 5.64 -5.52
C ILE A 237 4.97 6.85 -5.81
N SER A 238 5.37 8.05 -5.38
CA SER A 238 4.58 9.27 -5.57
C SER A 238 4.58 9.71 -7.04
N GLN A 239 5.74 9.65 -7.71
CA GLN A 239 5.89 9.90 -9.14
C GLN A 239 5.08 8.87 -9.96
N LEU A 240 5.17 7.58 -9.58
CA LEU A 240 4.40 6.52 -10.23
C LEU A 240 2.89 6.73 -10.07
N THR A 241 2.43 7.14 -8.89
CA THR A 241 1.03 7.47 -8.64
C THR A 241 0.55 8.60 -9.56
N SER A 242 1.35 9.65 -9.72
CA SER A 242 1.03 10.76 -10.61
C SER A 242 1.04 10.33 -12.08
N LEU A 243 1.97 9.46 -12.46
CA LEU A 243 2.03 8.91 -13.81
C LEU A 243 0.78 8.08 -14.14
N ILE A 244 0.33 7.23 -13.22
CA ILE A 244 -0.92 6.45 -13.36
C ILE A 244 -2.11 7.39 -13.49
N LYS A 245 -2.22 8.39 -12.61
CA LYS A 245 -3.33 9.36 -12.60
C LYS A 245 -3.44 10.14 -13.91
N ASN A 246 -2.32 10.47 -14.53
CA ASN A 246 -2.26 11.31 -15.75
C ASN A 246 -2.25 10.48 -17.03
N SER A 247 -2.21 9.16 -16.97
CA SER A 247 -2.25 8.29 -18.14
C SER A 247 -3.60 8.31 -18.82
N SER A 248 -3.61 8.11 -20.14
CA SER A 248 -4.86 7.92 -20.88
C SER A 248 -5.44 6.53 -20.66
N PHE A 249 -4.56 5.53 -20.49
CA PHE A 249 -4.88 4.13 -20.20
C PHE A 249 -3.74 3.48 -19.37
N VAL A 250 -4.11 2.49 -18.55
CA VAL A 250 -3.20 1.64 -17.80
C VAL A 250 -3.48 0.18 -18.14
#